data_9c1c3dc72150a70da32d57189485c313
#
_entry.id   9c1c3dc72150a70da32d57189485c313
#
_cell.length_a   1.000
_cell.length_b   1.000
_cell.length_c   1.000
_cell.angle_alpha   90.00
_cell.angle_beta   90.00
_cell.angle_gamma   90.00
#
_symmetry.space_group_name_H-M   'P 1'
#
loop_
_entity.id
_entity.type
_entity.pdbx_description
1 polymer ?
#
loop_
_entity_poly.entity_id
_entity_poly.type
_entity_poly.pdbx_seq_one_letter_code
_entity_poly.pdbx_strand_id
1 'polypeptide(L)'
;LFLMKNGSCENFQSQLKRDFTAVIFLRHLGCGMSQLDMLKYRDAYHFLKDQGIEIMMVIQGAEAAVSERTAKMNIPFTVIADPEQSLYEHFDIPSSDSMRNLVYGVSEEKLLEFEYYGIECQRFEGNELQLQATIVVDRKGQVVLSHYSENISDVPSPSELYQMLQAVPVGS
;
A
#
# COMPACT_ATOMS: atom_id res chain seq x y z
N LEU A 1 1.26 -4.94 -17.58
CA LEU A 1 0.48 -3.97 -16.80
C LEU A 1 1.05 -2.57 -17.04
N PHE A 2 0.20 -1.62 -17.40
CA PHE A 2 0.59 -0.23 -17.61
C PHE A 2 0.09 0.61 -16.42
N LEU A 3 0.97 1.44 -15.88
CA LEU A 3 0.66 2.34 -14.77
C LEU A 3 0.58 3.78 -15.29
N MET A 4 -0.43 4.52 -14.85
CA MET A 4 -0.54 5.95 -15.10
C MET A 4 0.21 6.69 -13.98
N LYS A 5 1.31 7.35 -14.34
CA LYS A 5 2.06 8.22 -13.43
C LYS A 5 2.18 9.60 -14.06
N ASN A 6 1.67 10.63 -13.40
CA ASN A 6 1.72 12.03 -13.87
C ASN A 6 1.23 12.19 -15.32
N GLY A 7 0.17 11.46 -15.73
CA GLY A 7 -0.38 11.50 -17.08
C GLY A 7 0.43 10.75 -18.15
N SER A 8 1.50 10.04 -17.79
CA SER A 8 2.24 9.14 -18.67
C SER A 8 1.93 7.69 -18.37
N CYS A 9 1.75 6.89 -19.42
CA CYS A 9 1.54 5.45 -19.32
C CYS A 9 2.91 4.76 -19.27
N GLU A 10 3.30 4.22 -18.11
CA GLU A 10 4.55 3.50 -17.96
C GLU A 10 4.31 1.99 -17.81
N ASN A 11 5.19 1.18 -18.41
CA ASN A 11 5.13 -0.27 -18.25
C ASN A 11 5.61 -0.63 -16.83
N PHE A 12 4.83 -1.39 -16.09
CA PHE A 12 5.18 -1.86 -14.74
C PHE A 12 6.56 -2.55 -14.70
N GLN A 13 6.88 -3.39 -15.70
CA GLN A 13 8.17 -4.07 -15.77
C GLN A 13 9.36 -3.10 -15.85
N SER A 14 9.19 -1.92 -16.45
CA SER A 14 10.28 -0.92 -16.52
C SER A 14 10.61 -0.31 -15.16
N GLN A 15 9.72 -0.47 -14.17
CA GLN A 15 9.89 0.01 -12.80
C GLN A 15 10.57 -1.01 -11.90
N LEU A 16 10.69 -2.29 -12.32
CA LEU A 16 11.30 -3.36 -11.52
C LEU A 16 12.83 -3.28 -11.53
N LYS A 17 13.38 -2.25 -10.90
CA LYS A 17 14.84 -1.95 -10.88
C LYS A 17 15.54 -2.48 -9.64
N ARG A 18 14.80 -2.87 -8.61
CA ARG A 18 15.30 -3.37 -7.32
C ARG A 18 15.14 -4.87 -7.22
N ASP A 19 15.73 -5.48 -6.20
CA ASP A 19 15.60 -6.92 -5.96
C ASP A 19 14.15 -7.32 -5.75
N PHE A 20 13.42 -6.47 -5.00
CA PHE A 20 11.99 -6.61 -4.74
C PHE A 20 11.24 -5.31 -4.98
N THR A 21 10.00 -5.40 -5.45
CA THR A 21 9.04 -4.31 -5.48
C THR A 21 7.80 -4.73 -4.71
N ALA A 22 7.54 -4.07 -3.59
CA ALA A 22 6.33 -4.28 -2.80
C ALA A 22 5.22 -3.35 -3.31
N VAL A 23 4.16 -3.96 -3.82
CA VAL A 23 2.93 -3.27 -4.23
C VAL A 23 1.93 -3.42 -3.10
N ILE A 24 1.64 -2.34 -2.41
CA ILE A 24 0.77 -2.30 -1.22
C ILE A 24 -0.55 -1.66 -1.61
N PHE A 25 -1.60 -2.46 -1.62
CA PHE A 25 -2.97 -2.01 -1.86
C PHE A 25 -3.57 -1.51 -0.55
N LEU A 26 -3.84 -0.22 -0.49
CA LEU A 26 -4.49 0.43 0.65
C LEU A 26 -6.00 0.55 0.39
N ARG A 27 -6.77 1.05 1.35
CA ARG A 27 -8.21 1.21 1.19
C ARG A 27 -8.56 2.44 0.37
N HIS A 28 -8.60 3.60 1.00
CA HIS A 28 -8.90 4.88 0.37
C HIS A 28 -8.30 6.04 1.18
N LEU A 29 -8.22 7.22 0.59
CA LEU A 29 -7.59 8.40 1.21
C LEU A 29 -8.26 8.90 2.50
N GLY A 30 -9.55 8.66 2.68
CA GLY A 30 -10.28 9.01 3.90
C GLY A 30 -10.01 8.06 5.07
N CYS A 31 -9.42 6.88 4.80
CA CYS A 31 -9.11 5.90 5.83
C CYS A 31 -7.85 6.30 6.61
N GLY A 32 -7.99 6.50 7.91
CA GLY A 32 -6.88 6.86 8.78
C GLY A 32 -5.80 5.80 8.86
N MET A 33 -6.15 4.50 8.86
CA MET A 33 -5.17 3.42 8.85
C MET A 33 -4.37 3.38 7.54
N SER A 34 -4.99 3.64 6.39
CA SER A 34 -4.27 3.78 5.13
C SER A 34 -3.30 4.97 5.15
N GLN A 35 -3.68 6.08 5.75
CA GLN A 35 -2.78 7.22 5.94
C GLN A 35 -1.62 6.88 6.88
N LEU A 36 -1.89 6.16 7.97
CA LEU A 36 -0.86 5.68 8.90
C LEU A 36 0.16 4.80 8.19
N ASP A 37 -0.29 3.82 7.41
CA ASP A 37 0.59 2.95 6.66
C ASP A 37 1.46 3.74 5.67
N MET A 38 0.87 4.70 4.94
CA MET A 38 1.63 5.58 4.04
C MET A 38 2.74 6.35 4.78
N LEU A 39 2.46 6.89 5.95
CA LEU A 39 3.42 7.66 6.76
C LEU A 39 4.53 6.77 7.32
N LYS A 40 4.20 5.59 7.81
CA LYS A 40 5.18 4.61 8.30
C LYS A 40 6.14 4.17 7.17
N TYR A 41 5.61 3.87 6.00
CA TYR A 41 6.45 3.53 4.84
C TYR A 41 7.25 4.72 4.31
N ARG A 42 6.71 5.93 4.37
CA ARG A 42 7.47 7.15 4.05
C ARG A 42 8.72 7.26 4.93
N ASP A 43 8.54 7.10 6.23
CA ASP A 43 9.63 7.27 7.20
C ASP A 43 10.69 6.16 7.08
N ALA A 44 10.31 4.95 6.67
CA ALA A 44 11.21 3.82 6.45
C ALA A 44 11.74 3.70 5.01
N TYR A 45 11.30 4.54 4.07
CA TYR A 45 11.54 4.34 2.64
C TYR A 45 13.01 4.27 2.26
N HIS A 46 13.84 5.17 2.79
CA HIS A 46 15.27 5.18 2.49
C HIS A 46 15.95 3.89 2.93
N PHE A 47 15.63 3.42 4.14
CA PHE A 47 16.14 2.14 4.64
C PHE A 47 15.73 0.98 3.72
N LEU A 48 14.44 0.85 3.38
CA LEU A 48 13.96 -0.22 2.53
C LEU A 48 14.61 -0.19 1.14
N LYS A 49 14.76 1.01 0.58
CA LYS A 49 15.41 1.22 -0.71
C LYS A 49 16.89 0.80 -0.69
N ASP A 50 17.62 1.07 0.39
CA ASP A 50 19.01 0.65 0.58
C ASP A 50 19.12 -0.88 0.73
N GLN A 51 18.05 -1.53 1.19
CA GLN A 51 17.92 -3.00 1.25
C GLN A 51 17.41 -3.63 -0.06
N GLY A 52 17.34 -2.87 -1.15
CA GLY A 52 16.90 -3.37 -2.46
C GLY A 52 15.39 -3.54 -2.60
N ILE A 53 14.60 -2.90 -1.73
CA ILE A 53 13.14 -2.98 -1.75
C ILE A 53 12.56 -1.66 -2.24
N GLU A 54 11.84 -1.69 -3.37
CA GLU A 54 11.06 -0.56 -3.86
C GLU A 54 9.62 -0.65 -3.34
N ILE A 55 9.02 0.50 -3.04
CA ILE A 55 7.65 0.61 -2.56
C ILE A 55 6.78 1.27 -3.62
N MET A 56 5.65 0.65 -3.90
CA MET A 56 4.54 1.21 -4.66
C MET A 56 3.26 1.02 -3.85
N MET A 57 2.40 2.03 -3.83
CA MET A 57 1.09 1.90 -3.20
C MET A 57 -0.01 2.11 -4.23
N VAL A 58 -1.10 1.37 -4.07
CA VAL A 58 -2.34 1.52 -4.83
C VAL A 58 -3.43 1.95 -3.87
N ILE A 59 -4.18 2.98 -4.22
CA ILE A 59 -5.22 3.52 -3.35
C ILE A 59 -6.47 3.87 -4.14
N GLN A 60 -7.63 3.55 -3.59
CA GLN A 60 -8.92 3.94 -4.15
C GLN A 60 -9.12 5.45 -4.00
N GLY A 61 -9.29 6.15 -5.11
CA GLY A 61 -9.49 7.59 -5.13
C GLY A 61 -9.21 8.21 -6.50
N ALA A 62 -9.76 9.39 -6.74
CA ALA A 62 -9.49 10.14 -7.96
C ALA A 62 -8.02 10.59 -8.04
N GLU A 63 -7.42 10.52 -9.22
CA GLU A 63 -6.00 10.83 -9.44
C GLU A 63 -5.56 12.20 -8.88
N ALA A 64 -6.38 13.25 -9.11
CA ALA A 64 -6.09 14.58 -8.61
C ALA A 64 -6.05 14.64 -7.07
N ALA A 65 -6.99 13.96 -6.38
CA ALA A 65 -7.05 13.91 -4.92
C ALA A 65 -5.88 13.11 -4.33
N VAL A 66 -5.52 11.98 -4.97
CA VAL A 66 -4.37 11.17 -4.57
C VAL A 66 -3.08 11.97 -4.73
N SER A 67 -2.87 12.63 -5.86
CA SER A 67 -1.69 13.44 -6.15
C SER A 67 -1.54 14.60 -5.15
N GLU A 68 -2.62 15.33 -4.86
CA GLU A 68 -2.61 16.42 -3.88
C GLU A 68 -2.26 15.92 -2.47
N ARG A 69 -2.89 14.82 -2.03
CA ARG A 69 -2.68 14.26 -0.70
C ARG A 69 -1.28 13.72 -0.52
N THR A 70 -0.75 12.98 -1.49
CA THR A 70 0.60 12.41 -1.43
C THR A 70 1.68 13.50 -1.42
N ALA A 71 1.46 14.59 -2.16
CA ALA A 71 2.34 15.75 -2.14
C ALA A 71 2.35 16.41 -0.74
N LYS A 72 1.18 16.64 -0.12
CA LYS A 72 1.06 17.19 1.24
C LYS A 72 1.72 16.31 2.31
N MET A 73 1.67 14.99 2.14
CA MET A 73 2.29 14.02 3.04
C MET A 73 3.78 13.80 2.76
N ASN A 74 4.34 14.44 1.73
CA ASN A 74 5.73 14.24 1.27
C ASN A 74 6.07 12.76 1.02
N ILE A 75 5.17 12.02 0.34
CA ILE A 75 5.38 10.62 0.02
C ILE A 75 6.47 10.47 -1.06
N PRO A 76 7.58 9.76 -0.79
CA PRO A 76 8.74 9.69 -1.69
C PRO A 76 8.66 8.58 -2.74
N PHE A 77 7.65 7.72 -2.67
CA PHE A 77 7.46 6.57 -3.57
C PHE A 77 6.22 6.75 -4.45
N THR A 78 6.06 5.86 -5.43
CA THR A 78 4.92 5.90 -6.36
C THR A 78 3.63 5.51 -5.66
N VAL A 79 2.58 6.34 -5.80
CA VAL A 79 1.21 6.04 -5.40
C VAL A 79 0.32 6.09 -6.62
N ILE A 80 -0.41 5.00 -6.86
CA ILE A 80 -1.28 4.78 -8.00
C ILE A 80 -2.72 5.00 -7.55
N ALA A 81 -3.42 5.90 -8.22
CA ALA A 81 -4.86 6.07 -8.04
C ALA A 81 -5.61 5.00 -8.85
N ASP A 82 -6.52 4.28 -8.21
CA ASP A 82 -7.39 3.29 -8.84
C ASP A 82 -8.85 3.52 -8.43
N PRO A 83 -9.49 4.58 -8.97
CA PRO A 83 -10.86 4.94 -8.60
C PRO A 83 -11.88 3.87 -8.97
N GLU A 84 -11.65 3.14 -10.05
CA GLU A 84 -12.54 2.08 -10.55
C GLU A 84 -12.26 0.71 -9.90
N GLN A 85 -11.25 0.62 -9.03
CA GLN A 85 -10.80 -0.62 -8.39
C GLN A 85 -10.42 -1.76 -9.35
N SER A 86 -10.02 -1.42 -10.57
CA SER A 86 -9.64 -2.40 -11.58
C SER A 86 -8.41 -3.23 -11.21
N LEU A 87 -7.46 -2.63 -10.48
CA LEU A 87 -6.30 -3.36 -9.95
C LEU A 87 -6.68 -4.24 -8.77
N TYR A 88 -7.58 -3.80 -7.89
CA TYR A 88 -8.09 -4.63 -6.79
C TYR A 88 -8.80 -5.87 -7.30
N GLU A 89 -9.64 -5.72 -8.33
CA GLU A 89 -10.31 -6.85 -9.00
C GLU A 89 -9.30 -7.79 -9.68
N HIS A 90 -8.32 -7.24 -10.39
CA HIS A 90 -7.30 -8.02 -11.08
C HIS A 90 -6.47 -8.90 -10.14
N PHE A 91 -6.23 -8.45 -8.92
CA PHE A 91 -5.47 -9.18 -7.90
C PHE A 91 -6.37 -9.92 -6.89
N ASP A 92 -7.66 -10.02 -7.16
CA ASP A 92 -8.65 -10.70 -6.30
C ASP A 92 -8.62 -10.21 -4.84
N ILE A 93 -8.42 -8.89 -4.63
CA ILE A 93 -8.39 -8.32 -3.28
C ILE A 93 -9.83 -8.15 -2.79
N PRO A 94 -10.24 -8.87 -1.73
CA PRO A 94 -11.63 -8.91 -1.31
C PRO A 94 -12.04 -7.63 -0.58
N SER A 95 -13.35 -7.47 -0.43
CA SER A 95 -13.95 -6.56 0.55
C SER A 95 -14.33 -7.33 1.80
N SER A 96 -14.37 -6.64 2.95
CA SER A 96 -14.88 -7.21 4.19
C SER A 96 -16.40 -7.41 4.10
N ASP A 97 -16.91 -8.41 4.81
CA ASP A 97 -18.36 -8.67 4.88
C ASP A 97 -19.12 -7.59 5.62
N SER A 98 -18.46 -6.86 6.51
CA SER A 98 -19.07 -5.81 7.31
C SER A 98 -18.03 -4.83 7.87
N MET A 99 -18.50 -3.63 8.25
CA MET A 99 -17.68 -2.65 8.95
C MET A 99 -17.15 -3.19 10.28
N ARG A 100 -17.95 -3.99 10.98
CA ARG A 100 -17.55 -4.63 12.25
C ARG A 100 -16.35 -5.55 12.05
N ASN A 101 -16.39 -6.41 11.04
CA ASN A 101 -15.29 -7.34 10.74
C ASN A 101 -14.04 -6.57 10.28
N LEU A 102 -14.25 -5.51 9.49
CA LEU A 102 -13.17 -4.67 8.99
C LEU A 102 -12.34 -4.03 10.11
N VAL A 103 -12.98 -3.53 11.17
CA VAL A 103 -12.30 -2.85 12.28
C VAL A 103 -11.95 -3.77 13.46
N TYR A 104 -12.35 -5.03 13.40
CA TYR A 104 -12.06 -5.99 14.45
C TYR A 104 -10.55 -6.27 14.55
N GLY A 105 -10.04 -6.24 15.78
CA GLY A 105 -8.64 -6.60 16.04
C GLY A 105 -7.62 -5.46 15.84
N VAL A 106 -8.08 -4.20 15.68
CA VAL A 106 -7.15 -3.05 15.69
C VAL A 106 -6.42 -2.99 17.04
N SER A 107 -5.09 -3.03 16.99
CA SER A 107 -4.26 -3.05 18.19
C SER A 107 -4.16 -1.66 18.84
N GLU A 108 -3.96 -1.65 20.17
CA GLU A 108 -3.71 -0.42 20.93
C GLU A 108 -2.46 0.30 20.44
N GLU A 109 -1.41 -0.44 20.06
CA GLU A 109 -0.19 0.10 19.47
C GLU A 109 -0.48 0.94 18.21
N LYS A 110 -1.28 0.42 17.27
CA LYS A 110 -1.67 1.17 16.06
C LYS A 110 -2.51 2.40 16.38
N LEU A 111 -3.32 2.37 17.42
CA LEU A 111 -4.08 3.55 17.86
C LEU A 111 -3.14 4.64 18.41
N LEU A 112 -2.12 4.27 19.18
CA LEU A 112 -1.10 5.21 19.66
C LEU A 112 -0.27 5.80 18.51
N GLU A 113 0.11 5.00 17.52
CA GLU A 113 0.79 5.49 16.31
C GLU A 113 -0.11 6.48 15.54
N PHE A 114 -1.40 6.18 15.43
CA PHE A 114 -2.38 7.05 14.79
C PHE A 114 -2.45 8.43 15.46
N GLU A 115 -2.49 8.47 16.79
CA GLU A 115 -2.45 9.70 17.56
C GLU A 115 -1.12 10.45 17.39
N TYR A 116 0.00 9.72 17.40
CA TYR A 116 1.34 10.31 17.23
C TYR A 116 1.47 11.07 15.90
N TYR A 117 0.93 10.52 14.80
CA TYR A 117 0.96 11.16 13.49
C TYR A 117 -0.12 12.25 13.32
N GLY A 118 -1.03 12.41 14.27
CA GLY A 118 -2.11 13.39 14.20
C GLY A 118 -3.04 13.18 13.00
N ILE A 119 -3.37 11.93 12.70
CA ILE A 119 -4.15 11.54 11.53
C ILE A 119 -5.63 11.84 11.77
N GLU A 120 -6.28 12.42 10.75
CA GLU A 120 -7.72 12.66 10.73
C GLU A 120 -8.39 11.79 9.68
N CYS A 121 -9.42 11.04 10.09
CA CYS A 121 -10.29 10.33 9.16
C CYS A 121 -11.13 11.33 8.37
N GLN A 122 -11.31 11.07 7.08
CA GLN A 122 -12.14 11.89 6.21
C GLN A 122 -13.25 11.04 5.59
N ARG A 123 -14.36 11.69 5.28
CA ARG A 123 -15.45 11.04 4.55
C ARG A 123 -14.96 10.64 3.16
N PHE A 124 -15.36 9.46 2.71
CA PHE A 124 -15.04 8.92 1.40
C PHE A 124 -16.30 8.36 0.73
N GLU A 125 -16.44 8.60 -0.57
CA GLU A 125 -17.49 8.02 -1.39
C GLU A 125 -16.87 6.93 -2.27
N GLY A 126 -17.21 5.68 -2.01
CA GLY A 126 -16.67 4.51 -2.72
C GLY A 126 -16.84 3.23 -1.90
N ASN A 127 -16.01 2.23 -2.16
CA ASN A 127 -16.04 0.96 -1.42
C ASN A 127 -15.37 1.11 -0.05
N GLU A 128 -16.16 1.43 0.97
CA GLU A 128 -15.68 1.57 2.35
C GLU A 128 -15.33 0.22 3.02
N LEU A 129 -15.70 -0.91 2.42
CA LEU A 129 -15.39 -2.25 2.93
C LEU A 129 -14.14 -2.85 2.28
N GLN A 130 -13.48 -2.15 1.35
CA GLN A 130 -12.29 -2.64 0.69
C GLN A 130 -11.20 -3.02 1.71
N LEU A 131 -10.67 -4.24 1.59
CA LEU A 131 -9.51 -4.70 2.34
C LEU A 131 -8.21 -4.34 1.61
N GLN A 132 -7.09 -4.51 2.30
CA GLN A 132 -5.75 -4.27 1.78
C GLN A 132 -5.09 -5.57 1.34
N ALA A 133 -3.98 -5.44 0.61
CA ALA A 133 -3.06 -6.53 0.34
C ALA A 133 -1.64 -6.01 0.13
N THR A 134 -0.65 -6.84 0.41
CA THR A 134 0.74 -6.59 0.08
C THR A 134 1.23 -7.69 -0.84
N ILE A 135 1.61 -7.33 -2.07
CA ILE A 135 2.11 -8.26 -3.09
C ILE A 135 3.52 -7.84 -3.46
N VAL A 136 4.49 -8.74 -3.30
CA VAL A 136 5.88 -8.45 -3.65
C VAL A 136 6.28 -9.25 -4.86
N VAL A 137 6.90 -8.56 -5.80
CA VAL A 137 7.46 -9.16 -7.02
C VAL A 137 8.97 -8.99 -7.06
N ASP A 138 9.64 -9.95 -7.69
CA ASP A 138 11.08 -9.88 -8.00
C ASP A 138 11.35 -9.03 -9.27
N ARG A 139 12.62 -8.92 -9.65
CA ARG A 139 13.04 -8.21 -10.88
C ARG A 139 12.44 -8.78 -12.17
N LYS A 140 12.04 -10.04 -12.17
CA LYS A 140 11.41 -10.72 -13.31
C LYS A 140 9.90 -10.51 -13.35
N GLY A 141 9.33 -9.85 -12.32
CA GLY A 141 7.88 -9.65 -12.16
C GLY A 141 7.16 -10.88 -11.62
N GLN A 142 7.89 -11.85 -11.04
CA GLN A 142 7.29 -13.01 -10.40
C GLN A 142 6.87 -12.66 -8.97
N VAL A 143 5.68 -13.08 -8.57
CA VAL A 143 5.21 -12.91 -7.20
C VAL A 143 6.01 -13.82 -6.29
N VAL A 144 6.69 -13.24 -5.30
CA VAL A 144 7.51 -13.94 -4.31
C VAL A 144 6.90 -13.93 -2.90
N LEU A 145 5.96 -13.02 -2.66
CA LEU A 145 5.22 -12.92 -1.41
C LEU A 145 3.85 -12.28 -1.69
N SER A 146 2.82 -12.79 -1.03
CA SER A 146 1.49 -12.17 -1.00
C SER A 146 0.90 -12.28 0.40
N HIS A 147 0.35 -11.17 0.89
CA HIS A 147 -0.37 -11.07 2.15
C HIS A 147 -1.69 -10.35 1.90
N TYR A 148 -2.80 -11.01 2.11
CA TYR A 148 -4.14 -10.45 2.01
C TYR A 148 -4.64 -10.12 3.42
N SER A 149 -4.98 -8.86 3.66
CA SER A 149 -5.36 -8.38 4.98
C SER A 149 -6.73 -8.92 5.41
N GLU A 150 -6.86 -9.29 6.67
CA GLU A 150 -8.11 -9.75 7.27
C GLU A 150 -8.94 -8.59 7.88
N ASN A 151 -8.27 -7.48 8.19
CA ASN A 151 -8.88 -6.29 8.79
C ASN A 151 -8.12 -5.01 8.41
N ILE A 152 -8.63 -3.85 8.86
CA ILE A 152 -8.12 -2.51 8.53
C ILE A 152 -6.67 -2.26 8.98
N SER A 153 -6.16 -3.02 9.95
CA SER A 153 -4.82 -2.84 10.53
C SER A 153 -3.81 -3.90 10.13
N ASP A 154 -4.19 -4.82 9.23
CA ASP A 154 -3.40 -6.00 8.86
C ASP A 154 -2.51 -5.75 7.62
N VAL A 155 -1.97 -4.56 7.47
CA VAL A 155 -0.89 -4.28 6.52
C VAL A 155 0.42 -4.51 7.26
N PRO A 156 1.35 -5.34 6.74
CA PRO A 156 2.67 -5.50 7.34
C PRO A 156 3.36 -4.15 7.52
N SER A 157 3.91 -3.90 8.69
CA SER A 157 4.76 -2.73 8.91
C SER A 157 6.04 -2.81 8.06
N PRO A 158 6.75 -1.71 7.83
CA PRO A 158 8.02 -1.73 7.10
C PRO A 158 9.04 -2.74 7.64
N SER A 159 9.12 -2.90 8.96
CA SER A 159 10.02 -3.86 9.60
C SER A 159 9.56 -5.30 9.42
N GLU A 160 8.26 -5.57 9.50
CA GLU A 160 7.70 -6.90 9.21
C GLU A 160 7.90 -7.28 7.75
N LEU A 161 7.62 -6.38 6.81
CA LEU A 161 7.88 -6.60 5.38
C LEU A 161 9.35 -6.94 5.14
N TYR A 162 10.27 -6.18 5.73
CA TYR A 162 11.70 -6.45 5.63
C TYR A 162 12.06 -7.85 6.16
N GLN A 163 11.56 -8.24 7.33
CA GLN A 163 11.77 -9.56 7.91
C GLN A 163 11.21 -10.69 7.04
N MET A 164 9.99 -10.52 6.51
CA MET A 164 9.36 -11.49 5.60
C MET A 164 10.23 -11.73 4.37
N LEU A 165 10.83 -10.68 3.81
CA LEU A 165 11.65 -10.75 2.60
C LEU A 165 13.05 -11.35 2.86
N GLN A 166 13.56 -11.34 4.10
CA GLN A 166 14.81 -12.04 4.43
C GLN A 166 14.72 -13.56 4.22
N ALA A 167 13.52 -14.12 4.30
CA ALA A 167 13.26 -15.54 4.07
C ALA A 167 13.08 -15.90 2.59
N VAL A 168 12.96 -14.91 1.70
CA VAL A 168 12.77 -15.10 0.26
C VAL A 168 14.13 -15.18 -0.43
N PRO A 169 14.44 -16.26 -1.19
CA PRO A 169 15.67 -16.33 -1.95
C PRO A 169 15.75 -15.20 -2.99
N VAL A 170 16.80 -14.40 -2.96
CA VAL A 170 17.06 -13.43 -4.01
C VAL A 170 17.38 -14.22 -5.29
N GLY A 171 16.50 -14.13 -6.29
CA GLY A 171 16.66 -14.85 -7.55
C GLY A 171 17.96 -14.43 -8.25
N SER A 172 18.78 -15.39 -8.49
CA SER A 172 20.00 -15.27 -9.32
C SER A 172 19.68 -14.97 -10.78
#